data_a733b4ec9c3a9ea80e195f06bf7273d1
#
_entry.id   a733b4ec9c3a9ea80e195f06bf7273d1
#
_cell.length_a   1.000
_cell.length_b   1.000
_cell.length_c   1.000
_cell.angle_alpha   90.00
_cell.angle_beta   90.00
_cell.angle_gamma   90.00
#
_symmetry.space_group_name_H-M   'P 1'
#
loop_
_entity.id
_entity.type
_entity.pdbx_description
1 polymer ?
#
loop_
_entity_poly.entity_id
_entity_poly.type
_entity_poly.pdbx_seq_one_letter_code
_entity_poly.pdbx_strand_id
1 'polypeptide(L)'
;ITTNSDAVEDLRNTVLELTAAMTPVIADKNGNNSSEFSKLLNRSNTDISKWDTRDREEVDDSNPVFNISMESCILCGRCAQACQSGHQFIGAIDVLNSGQTAKIGTFMDKPLLESICTTCGQCLSVCPTGAISTKELIPEIAETVTTTCPYCGVGCGIKAKVSSDDKIIEMLDDPENASSLGMLCVKGRFGYTFVHHEDRLTKPLVRKNGKLVPVTWDEALDVVSSKLSNYRGDSFATLCSAKATNEDGYIQQKFSRLVMQSNHIDHCTRLCHSPSVEAMLTSLGSGATSNSYIDYEEAGCLVIIGSDANSNHPVAASRMRRAVVEKGEKLIVINPRRIDMCDYADIWLRPRPGTDVALLNGIANVIINEGIQDHGFIDNRTEGYDDWKE
;
A
#
# COMPACT_ATOMS: atom_id res chain seq x y z
N ILE A 1 -22.74 -18.92 -26.89
CA ILE A 1 -22.98 -19.62 -25.60
C ILE A 1 -24.27 -19.06 -25.03
N THR A 2 -25.23 -19.92 -24.72
CA THR A 2 -26.49 -19.54 -24.06
C THR A 2 -26.27 -19.55 -22.54
N THR A 3 -26.57 -18.45 -21.86
CA THR A 3 -26.33 -18.27 -20.44
C THR A 3 -27.60 -18.13 -19.61
N ASN A 4 -28.78 -18.16 -20.25
CA ASN A 4 -30.09 -17.88 -19.66
C ASN A 4 -31.19 -18.86 -20.11
N SER A 5 -30.85 -20.12 -20.48
CA SER A 5 -31.86 -21.15 -20.66
C SER A 5 -32.31 -21.72 -19.32
N ASP A 6 -33.53 -22.28 -19.27
CA ASP A 6 -34.11 -22.92 -18.06
C ASP A 6 -33.13 -23.92 -17.45
N ALA A 7 -32.51 -24.78 -18.27
CA ALA A 7 -31.53 -25.77 -17.78
C ALA A 7 -30.28 -25.13 -17.16
N VAL A 8 -29.84 -23.99 -17.69
CA VAL A 8 -28.68 -23.25 -17.10
C VAL A 8 -29.08 -22.57 -15.80
N GLU A 9 -30.29 -22.04 -15.71
CA GLU A 9 -30.80 -21.42 -14.49
C GLU A 9 -31.06 -22.46 -13.38
N ASP A 10 -31.60 -23.61 -13.70
CA ASP A 10 -31.78 -24.72 -12.75
C ASP A 10 -30.44 -25.21 -12.21
N LEU A 11 -29.46 -25.39 -13.08
CA LEU A 11 -28.10 -25.76 -12.65
C LEU A 11 -27.45 -24.69 -11.77
N ARG A 12 -27.58 -23.42 -12.14
CA ARG A 12 -27.07 -22.29 -11.35
C ARG A 12 -27.70 -22.25 -9.96
N ASN A 13 -29.02 -22.40 -9.86
CA ASN A 13 -29.75 -22.43 -8.61
C ASN A 13 -29.30 -23.60 -7.75
N THR A 14 -29.15 -24.80 -8.32
CA THR A 14 -28.64 -25.97 -7.61
C THR A 14 -27.25 -25.76 -7.03
N VAL A 15 -26.31 -25.16 -7.81
CA VAL A 15 -24.96 -24.82 -7.33
C VAL A 15 -25.00 -23.79 -6.21
N LEU A 16 -25.87 -22.79 -6.33
CA LEU A 16 -26.05 -21.77 -5.28
C LEU A 16 -26.63 -22.38 -3.99
N GLU A 17 -27.61 -23.28 -4.10
CA GLU A 17 -28.20 -24.01 -2.96
C GLU A 17 -27.12 -24.82 -2.22
N LEU A 18 -26.36 -25.64 -2.96
CA LEU A 18 -25.28 -26.44 -2.40
C LEU A 18 -24.22 -25.55 -1.70
N THR A 19 -23.86 -24.46 -2.33
CA THR A 19 -22.88 -23.50 -1.77
C THR A 19 -23.42 -22.84 -0.50
N ALA A 20 -24.69 -22.44 -0.51
CA ALA A 20 -25.35 -21.83 0.65
C ALA A 20 -25.53 -22.82 1.81
N ALA A 21 -25.77 -24.08 1.53
CA ALA A 21 -25.83 -25.14 2.56
C ALA A 21 -24.48 -25.35 3.28
N MET A 22 -23.37 -25.05 2.61
CA MET A 22 -22.03 -25.04 3.21
C MET A 22 -21.77 -23.84 4.14
N THR A 23 -22.61 -22.81 4.10
CA THR A 23 -22.48 -21.56 4.85
C THR A 23 -23.83 -21.09 5.37
N PRO A 24 -24.46 -21.85 6.27
CA PRO A 24 -25.84 -21.60 6.69
C PRO A 24 -26.05 -20.25 7.34
N VAL A 25 -25.02 -19.70 7.99
CA VAL A 25 -25.06 -18.35 8.62
C VAL A 25 -25.30 -17.23 7.60
N ILE A 26 -24.79 -17.36 6.38
CA ILE A 26 -25.01 -16.36 5.33
C ILE A 26 -26.40 -16.52 4.70
N ALA A 27 -26.89 -17.76 4.66
CA ALA A 27 -28.19 -18.09 4.12
C ALA A 27 -29.35 -17.70 5.06
N ASP A 28 -29.07 -17.40 6.33
CA ASP A 28 -30.08 -16.91 7.26
C ASP A 28 -30.64 -15.57 6.80
N LYS A 29 -31.91 -15.60 6.41
CA LYS A 29 -32.64 -14.51 5.73
C LYS A 29 -33.01 -13.33 6.64
N ASN A 30 -32.55 -13.34 7.89
CA ASN A 30 -32.88 -12.27 8.86
C ASN A 30 -32.09 -10.96 8.67
N GLY A 31 -31.58 -10.73 7.50
CA GLY A 31 -31.69 -9.44 6.86
C GLY A 31 -30.54 -8.44 6.99
N ASN A 32 -29.41 -8.72 7.66
CA ASN A 32 -28.32 -7.71 7.76
C ASN A 32 -27.04 -8.06 6.98
N ASN A 33 -27.02 -9.16 6.25
CA ASN A 33 -25.82 -9.50 5.47
C ASN A 33 -25.86 -8.81 4.10
N SER A 34 -25.11 -7.73 3.95
CA SER A 34 -24.97 -6.96 2.69
C SER A 34 -23.90 -7.52 1.75
N SER A 35 -23.40 -8.72 2.00
CA SER A 35 -22.34 -9.33 1.21
C SER A 35 -22.75 -9.57 -0.25
N GLU A 36 -21.77 -9.70 -1.15
CA GLU A 36 -22.01 -9.99 -2.57
C GLU A 36 -22.80 -11.32 -2.74
N PHE A 37 -22.41 -12.34 -1.96
CA PHE A 37 -23.06 -13.65 -2.02
C PHE A 37 -24.51 -13.59 -1.51
N SER A 38 -24.79 -12.89 -0.41
CA SER A 38 -26.16 -12.71 0.09
C SER A 38 -27.06 -12.02 -0.93
N LYS A 39 -26.53 -10.99 -1.60
CA LYS A 39 -27.29 -10.31 -2.68
C LYS A 39 -27.59 -11.24 -3.85
N LEU A 40 -26.67 -12.15 -4.15
CA LEU A 40 -26.88 -13.16 -5.20
C LEU A 40 -27.96 -14.15 -4.80
N LEU A 41 -27.92 -14.70 -3.58
CA LEU A 41 -28.94 -15.60 -3.06
C LEU A 41 -30.32 -14.96 -3.04
N ASN A 42 -30.43 -13.69 -2.65
CA ASN A 42 -31.69 -12.96 -2.62
C ASN A 42 -32.31 -12.73 -4.01
N ARG A 43 -31.50 -12.75 -5.08
CA ARG A 43 -31.97 -12.62 -6.46
C ARG A 43 -32.30 -13.97 -7.11
N SER A 44 -31.90 -15.07 -6.49
CA SER A 44 -32.05 -16.42 -7.01
C SER A 44 -33.18 -17.15 -6.27
N ASN A 45 -33.85 -18.04 -6.95
CA ASN A 45 -34.90 -18.89 -6.34
C ASN A 45 -34.27 -20.14 -5.73
N THR A 46 -33.54 -19.96 -4.60
CA THR A 46 -32.78 -21.01 -3.93
C THR A 46 -33.51 -21.53 -2.71
N ASP A 47 -33.50 -22.87 -2.53
CA ASP A 47 -34.06 -23.58 -1.39
C ASP A 47 -32.99 -24.49 -0.77
N ILE A 48 -32.36 -24.01 0.29
CA ILE A 48 -31.29 -24.73 0.99
C ILE A 48 -31.79 -25.88 1.86
N SER A 49 -33.12 -25.95 2.13
CA SER A 49 -33.69 -27.02 2.99
C SER A 49 -33.58 -28.43 2.38
N LYS A 50 -33.26 -28.51 1.10
CA LYS A 50 -33.02 -29.77 0.37
C LYS A 50 -31.66 -30.41 0.68
N TRP A 51 -30.76 -29.69 1.32
CA TRP A 51 -29.36 -30.08 1.48
C TRP A 51 -28.98 -30.15 2.96
N ASP A 52 -28.09 -31.07 3.30
CA ASP A 52 -27.48 -31.11 4.63
C ASP A 52 -26.58 -29.90 4.81
N THR A 53 -26.78 -29.20 5.91
CA THR A 53 -25.92 -28.03 6.28
C THR A 53 -24.62 -28.51 6.90
N ARG A 54 -23.58 -27.70 6.75
CA ARG A 54 -22.26 -27.97 7.31
C ARG A 54 -21.85 -26.85 8.26
N ASP A 55 -21.56 -27.23 9.50
CA ASP A 55 -20.95 -26.31 10.47
C ASP A 55 -19.40 -26.32 10.36
N ARG A 56 -18.83 -25.17 10.28
CA ARG A 56 -17.39 -24.95 10.27
C ARG A 56 -17.04 -23.81 11.22
N GLU A 57 -16.72 -24.16 12.47
CA GLU A 57 -16.46 -23.19 13.53
C GLU A 57 -15.02 -22.66 13.56
N GLU A 58 -14.15 -23.10 12.62
CA GLU A 58 -12.74 -22.71 12.60
C GLU A 58 -12.60 -21.22 12.29
N VAL A 59 -11.91 -20.51 13.18
CA VAL A 59 -11.58 -19.09 13.03
C VAL A 59 -10.09 -18.87 13.29
N ASP A 60 -9.40 -18.25 12.35
CA ASP A 60 -8.08 -17.67 12.58
C ASP A 60 -8.23 -16.18 12.94
N ASP A 61 -8.07 -15.87 14.22
CA ASP A 61 -8.13 -14.51 14.77
C ASP A 61 -6.75 -13.98 15.19
N SER A 62 -5.68 -14.66 14.80
CA SER A 62 -4.30 -14.28 15.15
C SER A 62 -3.86 -12.93 14.59
N ASN A 63 -4.41 -12.51 13.44
CA ASN A 63 -4.08 -11.20 12.87
C ASN A 63 -4.71 -10.07 13.72
N PRO A 64 -3.99 -8.98 14.01
CA PRO A 64 -4.48 -7.92 14.90
C PRO A 64 -5.68 -7.13 14.37
N VAL A 65 -5.93 -7.10 13.05
CA VAL A 65 -6.92 -6.20 12.42
C VAL A 65 -8.08 -6.91 11.74
N PHE A 66 -7.91 -8.16 11.30
CA PHE A 66 -8.98 -8.95 10.68
C PHE A 66 -8.88 -10.41 11.08
N ASN A 67 -9.96 -11.14 10.88
CA ASN A 67 -10.05 -12.59 11.09
C ASN A 67 -10.42 -13.31 9.80
N ILE A 68 -10.22 -14.64 9.79
CA ILE A 68 -10.69 -15.55 8.74
C ILE A 68 -11.60 -16.56 9.41
N SER A 69 -12.91 -16.51 9.14
CA SER A 69 -13.90 -17.47 9.65
C SER A 69 -14.32 -18.44 8.56
N MET A 70 -14.18 -19.71 8.84
CA MET A 70 -14.62 -20.75 7.91
C MET A 70 -16.13 -20.93 7.89
N GLU A 71 -16.84 -20.50 8.91
CA GLU A 71 -18.30 -20.53 9.01
C GLU A 71 -18.99 -19.81 7.83
N SER A 72 -18.42 -18.69 7.40
CA SER A 72 -18.91 -17.89 6.26
C SER A 72 -18.16 -18.13 4.95
N CYS A 73 -17.23 -19.08 4.89
CA CYS A 73 -16.37 -19.27 3.74
C CYS A 73 -17.00 -20.24 2.71
N ILE A 74 -17.18 -19.78 1.48
CA ILE A 74 -17.66 -20.59 0.34
C ILE A 74 -16.53 -21.23 -0.48
N LEU A 75 -15.29 -21.16 -0.04
CA LEU A 75 -14.11 -21.72 -0.72
C LEU A 75 -13.95 -21.25 -2.18
N CYS A 76 -14.34 -20.02 -2.49
CA CYS A 76 -14.26 -19.48 -3.84
C CYS A 76 -12.82 -19.19 -4.34
N GLY A 77 -11.82 -19.22 -3.45
CA GLY A 77 -10.41 -19.01 -3.77
C GLY A 77 -10.00 -17.57 -4.09
N ARG A 78 -10.91 -16.60 -4.13
CA ARG A 78 -10.58 -15.19 -4.47
C ARG A 78 -9.50 -14.61 -3.55
N CYS A 79 -9.53 -14.90 -2.26
CA CYS A 79 -8.57 -14.42 -1.29
C CYS A 79 -7.16 -15.01 -1.52
N ALA A 80 -7.09 -16.31 -1.82
CA ALA A 80 -5.84 -16.98 -2.18
C ALA A 80 -5.26 -16.38 -3.48
N GLN A 81 -6.08 -16.24 -4.51
CA GLN A 81 -5.66 -15.61 -5.77
C GLN A 81 -5.18 -14.17 -5.57
N ALA A 82 -5.87 -13.35 -4.77
CA ALA A 82 -5.45 -11.98 -4.49
C ALA A 82 -4.12 -11.94 -3.72
N CYS A 83 -3.84 -12.94 -2.89
CA CYS A 83 -2.58 -13.05 -2.16
C CYS A 83 -1.43 -13.58 -3.02
N GLN A 84 -1.70 -14.54 -3.89
CA GLN A 84 -0.68 -15.23 -4.71
C GLN A 84 -0.34 -14.46 -5.99
N SER A 85 -1.31 -14.26 -6.87
CA SER A 85 -1.08 -13.75 -8.23
C SER A 85 -1.89 -12.50 -8.57
N GLY A 86 -2.92 -12.18 -7.78
CA GLY A 86 -3.80 -11.06 -8.07
C GLY A 86 -3.17 -9.70 -7.79
N HIS A 87 -2.64 -9.50 -6.59
CA HIS A 87 -2.19 -8.18 -6.15
C HIS A 87 -0.85 -8.18 -5.41
N GLN A 88 -0.61 -9.08 -4.46
CA GLN A 88 0.52 -8.96 -3.55
C GLN A 88 1.72 -9.83 -3.90
N PHE A 89 1.52 -10.93 -4.61
CA PHE A 89 2.57 -11.90 -4.93
C PHE A 89 3.32 -12.41 -3.68
N ILE A 90 2.57 -12.67 -2.60
CA ILE A 90 3.11 -13.16 -1.33
C ILE A 90 2.81 -14.65 -1.15
N GLY A 91 1.56 -15.08 -1.45
CA GLY A 91 1.16 -16.47 -1.29
C GLY A 91 1.08 -16.92 0.17
N ALA A 92 0.65 -16.03 1.08
CA ALA A 92 0.53 -16.35 2.50
C ALA A 92 -0.61 -17.31 2.82
N ILE A 93 -1.68 -17.31 2.02
CA ILE A 93 -2.87 -18.13 2.19
C ILE A 93 -3.22 -18.87 0.90
N ASP A 94 -3.74 -20.07 1.06
CA ASP A 94 -4.26 -20.90 -0.03
C ASP A 94 -5.40 -21.81 0.46
N VAL A 95 -5.98 -22.59 -0.46
CA VAL A 95 -6.91 -23.66 -0.12
C VAL A 95 -6.12 -24.86 0.40
N LEU A 96 -6.32 -25.20 1.66
CA LEU A 96 -5.73 -26.38 2.28
C LEU A 96 -6.69 -27.54 2.21
N ASN A 97 -6.14 -28.75 2.18
CA ASN A 97 -6.87 -30.00 2.15
C ASN A 97 -7.83 -30.15 0.94
N SER A 98 -8.73 -31.12 1.00
CA SER A 98 -9.72 -31.36 -0.05
C SER A 98 -11.03 -31.92 0.52
N GLY A 99 -12.10 -31.87 -0.28
CA GLY A 99 -13.42 -32.37 0.11
C GLY A 99 -13.96 -31.66 1.35
N GLN A 100 -14.44 -32.45 2.32
CA GLN A 100 -15.07 -31.89 3.51
C GLN A 100 -14.11 -31.16 4.46
N THR A 101 -12.82 -31.40 4.39
CA THR A 101 -11.82 -30.75 5.24
C THR A 101 -11.16 -29.54 4.56
N ALA A 102 -11.60 -29.20 3.35
CA ALA A 102 -11.06 -28.03 2.63
C ALA A 102 -11.32 -26.72 3.39
N LYS A 103 -10.29 -25.90 3.51
CA LYS A 103 -10.35 -24.59 4.19
C LYS A 103 -9.35 -23.60 3.58
N ILE A 104 -9.51 -22.33 3.86
CA ILE A 104 -8.51 -21.32 3.60
C ILE A 104 -7.56 -21.27 4.80
N GLY A 105 -6.27 -21.33 4.55
CA GLY A 105 -5.26 -21.26 5.61
C GLY A 105 -3.87 -20.97 5.07
N THR A 106 -2.89 -20.98 5.97
CA THR A 106 -1.49 -20.71 5.69
C THR A 106 -0.71 -22.01 5.49
N PHE A 107 0.54 -21.91 5.00
CA PHE A 107 1.41 -23.06 4.89
C PHE A 107 1.58 -23.78 6.24
N MET A 108 1.39 -25.10 6.26
CA MET A 108 1.35 -25.96 7.46
C MET A 108 0.27 -25.59 8.49
N ASP A 109 -0.76 -24.89 8.05
CA ASP A 109 -1.91 -24.49 8.88
C ASP A 109 -1.52 -23.69 10.14
N LYS A 110 -0.48 -22.88 10.01
CA LYS A 110 -0.03 -21.98 11.09
C LYS A 110 -0.99 -20.80 11.23
N PRO A 111 -1.06 -20.18 12.41
CA PRO A 111 -1.74 -18.90 12.57
C PRO A 111 -1.27 -17.87 11.56
N LEU A 112 -2.17 -17.02 11.04
CA LEU A 112 -1.86 -16.03 10.01
C LEU A 112 -0.72 -15.10 10.43
N LEU A 113 -0.65 -14.71 11.71
CA LEU A 113 0.41 -13.87 12.26
C LEU A 113 1.80 -14.53 12.24
N GLU A 114 1.87 -15.87 12.25
CA GLU A 114 3.12 -16.62 12.20
C GLU A 114 3.55 -16.98 10.78
N SER A 115 2.78 -16.56 9.79
CA SER A 115 3.05 -16.77 8.36
C SER A 115 3.79 -15.57 7.74
N ILE A 116 4.05 -15.65 6.44
CA ILE A 116 4.61 -14.54 5.66
C ILE A 116 3.61 -13.43 5.34
N CYS A 117 2.41 -13.44 5.96
CA CYS A 117 1.36 -12.46 5.73
C CYS A 117 1.82 -11.04 6.10
N THR A 118 1.65 -10.10 5.19
CA THR A 118 2.00 -8.67 5.39
C THR A 118 0.84 -7.83 5.92
N THR A 119 -0.27 -8.45 6.28
CA THR A 119 -1.49 -7.76 6.78
C THR A 119 -2.01 -6.68 5.82
N CYS A 120 -1.83 -6.86 4.52
CA CYS A 120 -2.24 -5.86 3.52
C CYS A 120 -3.77 -5.74 3.34
N GLY A 121 -4.53 -6.77 3.74
CA GLY A 121 -5.99 -6.81 3.65
C GLY A 121 -6.56 -6.96 2.24
N GLN A 122 -5.77 -7.34 1.22
CA GLN A 122 -6.31 -7.58 -0.13
C GLN A 122 -7.28 -8.77 -0.16
N CYS A 123 -7.04 -9.80 0.65
CA CYS A 123 -7.96 -10.91 0.82
C CYS A 123 -9.32 -10.48 1.38
N LEU A 124 -9.33 -9.47 2.26
CA LEU A 124 -10.55 -8.88 2.82
C LEU A 124 -11.36 -8.15 1.75
N SER A 125 -10.71 -7.36 0.88
CA SER A 125 -11.39 -6.60 -0.19
C SER A 125 -12.13 -7.49 -1.19
N VAL A 126 -11.65 -8.71 -1.43
CA VAL A 126 -12.20 -9.60 -2.45
C VAL A 126 -13.13 -10.68 -1.90
N CYS A 127 -13.30 -10.75 -0.58
CA CYS A 127 -14.14 -11.78 0.04
C CYS A 127 -15.63 -11.52 -0.20
N PRO A 128 -16.36 -12.38 -0.95
CA PRO A 128 -17.72 -12.11 -1.33
C PRO A 128 -18.74 -12.40 -0.23
N THR A 129 -18.30 -12.99 0.90
CA THR A 129 -19.18 -13.48 1.96
C THR A 129 -18.94 -12.80 3.31
N GLY A 130 -17.81 -12.05 3.44
CA GLY A 130 -17.38 -11.53 4.73
C GLY A 130 -16.71 -12.56 5.65
N ALA A 131 -16.36 -13.74 5.11
CA ALA A 131 -15.56 -14.74 5.84
C ALA A 131 -14.21 -14.16 6.31
N ILE A 132 -13.69 -13.19 5.59
CA ILE A 132 -12.58 -12.35 6.02
C ILE A 132 -13.18 -10.99 6.36
N SER A 133 -13.08 -10.59 7.61
CA SER A 133 -13.71 -9.37 8.13
C SER A 133 -12.82 -8.66 9.13
N THR A 134 -12.97 -7.35 9.23
CA THR A 134 -12.31 -6.55 10.27
C THR A 134 -12.85 -6.92 11.65
N LYS A 135 -12.01 -6.83 12.67
CA LYS A 135 -12.40 -7.11 14.06
C LYS A 135 -13.26 -6.02 14.67
N GLU A 136 -13.19 -4.82 14.13
CA GLU A 136 -14.02 -3.71 14.58
C GLU A 136 -15.37 -3.72 13.86
N LEU A 137 -16.43 -3.41 14.61
CA LEU A 137 -17.75 -3.20 14.03
C LEU A 137 -17.73 -1.94 13.18
N ILE A 138 -18.20 -2.03 11.95
CA ILE A 138 -18.30 -0.89 11.05
C ILE A 138 -19.62 -0.16 11.35
N PRO A 139 -19.57 1.08 11.84
CA PRO A 139 -20.76 1.90 12.04
C PRO A 139 -21.46 2.21 10.71
N GLU A 140 -22.62 2.88 10.79
CA GLU A 140 -23.33 3.37 9.62
C GLU A 140 -22.46 4.36 8.82
N ILE A 141 -22.37 4.13 7.51
CA ILE A 141 -21.58 4.95 6.59
C ILE A 141 -22.45 6.11 6.12
N ALA A 142 -22.01 7.36 6.39
CA ALA A 142 -22.67 8.56 5.90
C ALA A 142 -22.20 8.93 4.49
N GLU A 143 -20.89 8.88 4.24
CA GLU A 143 -20.32 9.16 2.93
C GLU A 143 -19.04 8.36 2.64
N THR A 144 -18.62 8.40 1.36
CA THR A 144 -17.34 7.84 0.92
C THR A 144 -16.55 8.91 0.16
N VAL A 145 -15.37 9.23 0.66
CA VAL A 145 -14.49 10.26 0.10
C VAL A 145 -13.29 9.60 -0.60
N THR A 146 -13.09 9.91 -1.88
CA THR A 146 -11.89 9.46 -2.60
C THR A 146 -10.74 10.41 -2.33
N THR A 147 -9.59 9.86 -1.92
CA THR A 147 -8.37 10.63 -1.62
C THR A 147 -7.11 9.80 -1.87
N THR A 148 -5.95 10.36 -1.52
CA THR A 148 -4.65 9.71 -1.71
C THR A 148 -4.04 9.32 -0.37
N CYS A 149 -3.45 8.14 -0.31
CA CYS A 149 -2.74 7.65 0.86
C CYS A 149 -1.51 8.54 1.18
N PRO A 150 -1.36 9.07 2.41
CA PRO A 150 -0.29 9.99 2.76
C PRO A 150 1.01 9.32 3.22
N TYR A 151 1.10 7.97 3.22
CA TYR A 151 2.20 7.28 3.88
C TYR A 151 3.50 7.23 3.08
N CYS A 152 3.43 7.03 1.76
CA CYS A 152 4.64 6.96 0.93
C CYS A 152 4.41 7.49 -0.48
N GLY A 153 5.49 7.60 -1.26
CA GLY A 153 5.49 8.16 -2.60
C GLY A 153 4.76 7.35 -3.68
N VAL A 154 4.22 6.16 -3.35
CA VAL A 154 3.41 5.41 -4.32
C VAL A 154 2.13 6.16 -4.69
N GLY A 155 1.56 6.92 -3.75
CA GLY A 155 0.34 7.70 -4.03
C GLY A 155 -0.88 6.83 -4.28
N CYS A 156 -1.04 5.74 -3.53
CA CYS A 156 -2.18 4.84 -3.65
C CYS A 156 -3.50 5.59 -3.46
N GLY A 157 -4.47 5.33 -4.34
CA GLY A 157 -5.85 5.80 -4.16
C GLY A 157 -6.55 5.05 -3.05
N ILE A 158 -7.25 5.79 -2.22
CA ILE A 158 -8.09 5.25 -1.14
C ILE A 158 -9.47 5.87 -1.15
N LYS A 159 -10.47 5.08 -0.78
CA LYS A 159 -11.84 5.52 -0.56
C LYS A 159 -12.12 5.43 0.94
N ALA A 160 -12.11 6.57 1.60
CA ALA A 160 -12.39 6.68 3.03
C ALA A 160 -13.90 6.65 3.26
N LYS A 161 -14.38 5.67 4.02
CA LYS A 161 -15.74 5.65 4.54
C LYS A 161 -15.81 6.46 5.81
N VAL A 162 -16.74 7.40 5.86
CA VAL A 162 -16.90 8.34 6.95
C VAL A 162 -18.28 8.17 7.58
N SER A 163 -18.33 8.15 8.89
CA SER A 163 -19.57 8.09 9.67
C SER A 163 -20.24 9.46 9.77
N SER A 164 -21.48 9.49 10.26
CA SER A 164 -22.26 10.73 10.45
C SER A 164 -21.66 11.71 11.48
N ASP A 165 -20.71 11.25 12.30
CA ASP A 165 -19.96 12.08 13.25
C ASP A 165 -18.54 12.40 12.74
N ASP A 166 -18.35 12.42 11.43
CA ASP A 166 -17.11 12.79 10.72
C ASP A 166 -15.88 11.92 11.08
N LYS A 167 -16.11 10.66 11.46
CA LYS A 167 -15.00 9.73 11.73
C LYS A 167 -14.73 8.83 10.55
N ILE A 168 -13.45 8.64 10.26
CA ILE A 168 -13.01 7.61 9.30
C ILE A 168 -13.17 6.25 9.96
N ILE A 169 -13.97 5.39 9.34
CA ILE A 169 -14.33 4.07 9.88
C ILE A 169 -13.72 2.92 9.08
N GLU A 170 -13.42 3.15 7.80
CA GLU A 170 -12.80 2.14 6.95
C GLU A 170 -12.09 2.80 5.77
N MET A 171 -10.97 2.22 5.33
CA MET A 171 -10.26 2.60 4.11
C MET A 171 -10.37 1.47 3.09
N LEU A 172 -11.03 1.74 1.98
CA LEU A 172 -11.09 0.85 0.83
C LEU A 172 -10.06 1.25 -0.22
N ASP A 173 -9.70 0.30 -1.05
CA ASP A 173 -8.89 0.55 -2.25
C ASP A 173 -9.70 1.29 -3.32
N ASP A 174 -8.95 2.02 -4.16
CA ASP A 174 -9.50 2.66 -5.36
C ASP A 174 -8.91 2.00 -6.62
N PRO A 175 -9.67 1.14 -7.31
CA PRO A 175 -9.19 0.45 -8.50
C PRO A 175 -8.96 1.38 -9.69
N GLU A 176 -9.50 2.59 -9.68
CA GLU A 176 -9.31 3.58 -10.75
C GLU A 176 -8.02 4.39 -10.59
N ASN A 177 -7.35 4.30 -9.44
CA ASN A 177 -6.09 5.00 -9.22
C ASN A 177 -4.96 4.40 -10.06
N ALA A 178 -4.34 5.22 -10.91
CA ALA A 178 -3.31 4.79 -11.86
C ALA A 178 -2.04 4.24 -11.20
N SER A 179 -1.68 4.69 -9.98
CA SER A 179 -0.47 4.25 -9.30
C SER A 179 -0.64 2.89 -8.63
N SER A 180 -1.78 2.66 -7.98
CA SER A 180 -2.00 1.45 -7.17
C SER A 180 -2.90 0.41 -7.81
N LEU A 181 -3.78 0.79 -8.75
CA LEU A 181 -4.75 -0.10 -9.40
C LEU A 181 -5.50 -1.00 -8.40
N GLY A 182 -6.01 -0.42 -7.32
CA GLY A 182 -6.74 -1.14 -6.28
C GLY A 182 -5.85 -1.87 -5.26
N MET A 183 -4.52 -1.69 -5.29
CA MET A 183 -3.65 -2.26 -4.27
C MET A 183 -3.45 -1.31 -3.09
N LEU A 184 -3.51 -1.86 -1.88
CA LEU A 184 -3.11 -1.17 -0.65
C LEU A 184 -2.16 -2.05 0.17
N CYS A 185 -1.35 -1.42 0.97
CA CYS A 185 -0.59 -2.09 2.03
C CYS A 185 -1.28 -1.91 3.39
N VAL A 186 -0.75 -2.55 4.42
CA VAL A 186 -1.25 -2.45 5.80
C VAL A 186 -1.45 -1.00 6.26
N LYS A 187 -0.50 -0.10 5.93
CA LYS A 187 -0.57 1.30 6.35
C LYS A 187 -1.74 2.04 5.70
N GLY A 188 -1.90 1.92 4.38
CA GLY A 188 -2.98 2.59 3.66
C GLY A 188 -4.36 2.08 4.05
N ARG A 189 -4.49 0.78 4.33
CA ARG A 189 -5.77 0.17 4.68
C ARG A 189 -6.15 0.34 6.15
N PHE A 190 -5.23 0.17 7.07
CA PHE A 190 -5.53 0.10 8.51
C PHE A 190 -4.87 1.20 9.35
N GLY A 191 -3.97 1.98 8.76
CA GLY A 191 -3.18 2.97 9.51
C GLY A 191 -3.87 4.33 9.71
N TYR A 192 -5.18 4.44 9.64
CA TYR A 192 -5.92 5.71 9.75
C TYR A 192 -6.36 6.07 11.18
N THR A 193 -6.27 5.16 12.12
CA THR A 193 -6.77 5.34 13.50
C THR A 193 -6.13 6.52 14.23
N PHE A 194 -4.90 6.91 13.85
CA PHE A 194 -4.24 8.08 14.43
C PHE A 194 -4.98 9.39 14.21
N VAL A 195 -5.83 9.48 13.17
CA VAL A 195 -6.58 10.70 12.83
C VAL A 195 -7.53 11.10 13.95
N HIS A 196 -8.13 10.09 14.59
CA HIS A 196 -9.13 10.29 15.66
C HIS A 196 -8.66 9.80 17.04
N HIS A 197 -7.33 9.57 17.18
CA HIS A 197 -6.76 9.11 18.46
C HIS A 197 -6.99 10.15 19.56
N GLU A 198 -7.26 9.71 20.78
CA GLU A 198 -7.55 10.58 21.93
C GLU A 198 -6.40 11.52 22.28
N ASP A 199 -5.17 11.10 22.06
CA ASP A 199 -3.95 11.90 22.29
C ASP A 199 -3.73 12.97 21.20
N ARG A 200 -4.57 13.01 20.15
CA ARG A 200 -4.41 14.01 19.09
C ARG A 200 -4.68 15.41 19.62
N LEU A 201 -3.74 16.32 19.35
CA LEU A 201 -3.91 17.72 19.72
C LEU A 201 -5.04 18.37 18.88
N THR A 202 -6.11 18.79 19.55
CA THR A 202 -7.27 19.45 18.92
C THR A 202 -7.33 20.96 19.22
N LYS A 203 -6.46 21.44 20.10
CA LYS A 203 -6.33 22.86 20.48
C LYS A 203 -4.86 23.25 20.54
N PRO A 204 -4.49 24.50 20.24
CA PRO A 204 -3.14 24.98 20.46
C PRO A 204 -2.79 24.95 21.95
N LEU A 205 -1.50 24.69 22.21
CA LEU A 205 -0.96 24.62 23.58
C LEU A 205 0.11 25.70 23.77
N VAL A 206 0.00 26.46 24.86
CA VAL A 206 1.01 27.45 25.26
C VAL A 206 1.58 27.08 26.62
N ARG A 207 2.89 27.27 26.79
CA ARG A 207 3.56 27.02 28.08
C ARG A 207 3.32 28.14 29.07
N LYS A 208 2.57 27.83 30.12
CA LYS A 208 2.32 28.72 31.27
C LYS A 208 2.86 28.04 32.55
N ASN A 209 3.68 28.73 33.30
CA ASN A 209 4.28 28.20 34.55
C ASN A 209 4.93 26.79 34.38
N GLY A 210 5.64 26.59 33.28
CA GLY A 210 6.35 25.34 32.95
C GLY A 210 5.48 24.22 32.37
N LYS A 211 4.15 24.34 32.36
CA LYS A 211 3.20 23.34 31.83
C LYS A 211 2.57 23.81 30.51
N LEU A 212 2.37 22.90 29.57
CA LEU A 212 1.57 23.15 28.37
C LEU A 212 0.10 23.15 28.76
N VAL A 213 -0.62 24.22 28.41
CA VAL A 213 -2.06 24.36 28.65
C VAL A 213 -2.79 24.71 27.36
N PRO A 214 -4.00 24.17 27.14
CA PRO A 214 -4.83 24.54 25.99
C PRO A 214 -5.20 26.03 26.03
N VAL A 215 -5.15 26.67 24.87
CA VAL A 215 -5.54 28.09 24.68
C VAL A 215 -6.37 28.24 23.41
N THR A 216 -6.93 29.44 23.19
CA THR A 216 -7.57 29.78 21.91
C THR A 216 -6.52 30.01 20.82
N TRP A 217 -6.94 29.95 19.55
CA TRP A 217 -6.04 30.28 18.42
C TRP A 217 -5.57 31.73 18.49
N ASP A 218 -6.42 32.67 18.86
CA ASP A 218 -6.04 34.08 19.00
C ASP A 218 -4.92 34.26 20.02
N GLU A 219 -5.09 33.67 21.22
CA GLU A 219 -4.03 33.71 22.23
C GLU A 219 -2.71 33.05 21.74
N ALA A 220 -2.81 31.91 21.07
CA ALA A 220 -1.62 31.23 20.54
C ALA A 220 -0.90 32.07 19.48
N LEU A 221 -1.66 32.68 18.56
CA LEU A 221 -1.12 33.52 17.50
C LEU A 221 -0.49 34.82 18.05
N ASP A 222 -1.09 35.42 19.07
CA ASP A 222 -0.54 36.62 19.77
C ASP A 222 0.83 36.27 20.40
N VAL A 223 0.93 35.12 21.07
CA VAL A 223 2.20 34.65 21.65
C VAL A 223 3.24 34.41 20.57
N VAL A 224 2.88 33.72 19.48
CA VAL A 224 3.81 33.44 18.36
C VAL A 224 4.25 34.73 17.69
N SER A 225 3.32 35.60 17.34
CA SER A 225 3.59 36.90 16.68
C SER A 225 4.51 37.78 17.53
N SER A 226 4.17 37.94 18.82
CA SER A 226 4.99 38.72 19.75
C SER A 226 6.43 38.19 19.87
N LYS A 227 6.62 36.88 19.90
CA LYS A 227 7.98 36.29 19.96
C LYS A 227 8.72 36.40 18.64
N LEU A 228 8.08 36.04 17.54
CA LEU A 228 8.73 36.06 16.22
C LEU A 228 9.06 37.47 15.73
N SER A 229 8.36 38.50 16.19
CA SER A 229 8.64 39.89 15.85
C SER A 229 10.07 40.33 16.18
N ASN A 230 10.74 39.65 17.12
CA ASN A 230 12.11 39.95 17.53
C ASN A 230 13.18 39.30 16.62
N TYR A 231 12.79 38.52 15.63
CA TYR A 231 13.70 37.78 14.74
C TYR A 231 13.48 38.17 13.30
N ARG A 232 14.56 38.29 12.53
CA ARG A 232 14.53 38.57 11.07
C ARG A 232 15.84 38.07 10.42
N GLY A 233 15.76 37.78 9.13
CA GLY A 233 16.94 37.39 8.34
C GLY A 233 17.65 36.19 8.93
N ASP A 234 18.93 36.31 9.18
CA ASP A 234 19.79 35.21 9.66
C ASP A 234 19.45 34.72 11.08
N SER A 235 18.64 35.47 11.83
CA SER A 235 18.17 35.02 13.16
C SER A 235 16.96 34.14 13.13
N PHE A 236 16.39 33.85 11.95
CA PHE A 236 15.25 32.99 11.76
C PHE A 236 15.53 31.89 10.76
N ALA A 237 15.20 30.67 11.12
CA ALA A 237 15.21 29.52 10.22
C ALA A 237 13.93 28.68 10.41
N THR A 238 13.52 27.98 9.36
CA THR A 238 12.36 27.08 9.41
C THR A 238 12.64 25.76 8.70
N LEU A 239 12.04 24.70 9.21
CA LEU A 239 12.12 23.35 8.66
C LEU A 239 10.74 22.87 8.25
N CYS A 240 10.62 22.41 7.01
CA CYS A 240 9.41 21.77 6.47
C CYS A 240 9.48 20.25 6.58
N SER A 241 8.37 19.61 6.32
CA SER A 241 8.24 18.15 6.32
C SER A 241 7.61 17.66 5.02
N ALA A 242 8.06 16.50 4.53
CA ALA A 242 7.39 15.77 3.43
C ALA A 242 6.01 15.22 3.83
N LYS A 243 5.64 15.29 5.10
CA LYS A 243 4.30 14.93 5.60
C LYS A 243 3.31 16.08 5.61
N ALA A 244 3.74 17.27 5.21
CA ALA A 244 2.89 18.44 4.97
C ALA A 244 2.40 18.45 3.51
N THR A 245 1.33 19.19 3.24
CA THR A 245 0.84 19.40 1.87
C THR A 245 1.73 20.35 1.10
N ASN A 246 1.58 20.40 -0.22
CA ASN A 246 2.30 21.38 -1.06
C ASN A 246 1.92 22.82 -0.68
N GLU A 247 0.65 23.03 -0.30
CA GLU A 247 0.12 24.32 0.14
C GLU A 247 0.77 24.77 1.45
N ASP A 248 0.95 23.85 2.41
CA ASP A 248 1.67 24.12 3.66
C ASP A 248 3.12 24.54 3.37
N GLY A 249 3.82 23.78 2.52
CA GLY A 249 5.18 24.09 2.10
C GLY A 249 5.30 25.45 1.40
N TYR A 250 4.34 25.78 0.52
CA TYR A 250 4.28 27.08 -0.15
C TYR A 250 4.08 28.22 0.84
N ILE A 251 3.10 28.11 1.74
CA ILE A 251 2.82 29.16 2.73
C ILE A 251 3.98 29.33 3.71
N GLN A 252 4.61 28.25 4.13
CA GLN A 252 5.79 28.32 5.01
C GLN A 252 6.97 29.03 4.32
N GLN A 253 7.21 28.73 3.04
CA GLN A 253 8.25 29.42 2.27
C GLN A 253 7.92 30.92 2.08
N LYS A 254 6.65 31.23 1.78
CA LYS A 254 6.17 32.60 1.65
C LYS A 254 6.33 33.37 2.96
N PHE A 255 5.95 32.78 4.08
CA PHE A 255 6.10 33.37 5.42
C PHE A 255 7.58 33.64 5.73
N SER A 256 8.46 32.63 5.53
CA SER A 256 9.88 32.79 5.78
C SER A 256 10.49 33.96 4.99
N ARG A 257 10.23 34.02 3.69
CA ARG A 257 10.87 35.03 2.81
C ARG A 257 10.25 36.40 2.95
N LEU A 258 8.90 36.52 2.98
CA LEU A 258 8.25 37.82 2.96
C LEU A 258 8.11 38.43 4.36
N VAL A 259 7.77 37.63 5.35
CA VAL A 259 7.51 38.11 6.72
C VAL A 259 8.79 38.12 7.54
N MET A 260 9.50 37.00 7.55
CA MET A 260 10.71 36.85 8.37
C MET A 260 11.97 37.30 7.65
N GLN A 261 11.92 37.63 6.35
CA GLN A 261 13.04 38.08 5.53
C GLN A 261 14.21 37.10 5.58
N SER A 262 13.94 35.80 5.65
CA SER A 262 14.95 34.77 5.77
C SER A 262 14.86 33.75 4.61
N ASN A 263 16.03 33.39 4.08
CA ASN A 263 16.18 32.26 3.15
C ASN A 263 16.59 30.95 3.84
N HIS A 264 16.74 30.95 5.16
CA HIS A 264 17.05 29.75 5.93
C HIS A 264 15.81 28.88 6.09
N ILE A 265 15.47 28.23 4.99
CA ILE A 265 14.37 27.28 4.91
C ILE A 265 14.91 25.97 4.35
N ASP A 266 14.65 24.89 5.03
CA ASP A 266 15.05 23.56 4.58
C ASP A 266 13.95 22.52 4.84
N HIS A 267 14.18 21.32 4.39
CA HIS A 267 13.18 20.25 4.33
C HIS A 267 13.86 18.89 4.61
N CYS A 268 13.11 17.92 5.07
CA CYS A 268 13.64 16.57 5.33
C CYS A 268 14.30 15.94 4.10
N THR A 269 13.94 16.35 2.89
CA THR A 269 14.58 15.96 1.63
C THR A 269 16.09 16.21 1.62
N ARG A 270 16.58 17.23 2.34
CA ARG A 270 18.02 17.55 2.41
C ARG A 270 18.86 16.33 2.79
N LEU A 271 18.42 15.57 3.78
CA LEU A 271 19.10 14.38 4.27
C LEU A 271 18.57 13.09 3.64
N CYS A 272 17.35 13.09 3.09
CA CYS A 272 16.69 11.91 2.56
C CYS A 272 17.16 11.57 1.14
N HIS A 273 16.83 12.42 0.16
CA HIS A 273 17.07 12.15 -1.26
C HIS A 273 17.54 13.37 -2.06
N SER A 274 18.01 14.42 -1.41
CA SER A 274 18.55 15.58 -2.10
C SER A 274 19.68 15.23 -3.09
N PRO A 275 20.64 14.36 -2.75
CA PRO A 275 21.65 13.90 -3.73
C PRO A 275 21.03 13.22 -4.95
N SER A 276 19.96 12.41 -4.76
CA SER A 276 19.26 11.75 -5.86
C SER A 276 18.51 12.76 -6.73
N VAL A 277 17.85 13.75 -6.12
CA VAL A 277 17.18 14.84 -6.85
C VAL A 277 18.18 15.63 -7.68
N GLU A 278 19.33 16.00 -7.11
CA GLU A 278 20.39 16.71 -7.83
C GLU A 278 20.95 15.90 -8.99
N ALA A 279 21.24 14.63 -8.75
CA ALA A 279 21.71 13.72 -9.80
C ALA A 279 20.68 13.58 -10.94
N MET A 280 19.40 13.46 -10.61
CA MET A 280 18.33 13.35 -11.61
C MET A 280 18.14 14.67 -12.37
N LEU A 281 18.18 15.82 -11.71
CA LEU A 281 18.12 17.12 -12.36
C LEU A 281 19.28 17.32 -13.35
N THR A 282 20.49 16.93 -12.95
CA THR A 282 21.68 17.07 -13.77
C THR A 282 21.70 16.09 -14.94
N SER A 283 21.31 14.82 -14.69
CA SER A 283 21.41 13.77 -15.70
C SER A 283 20.16 13.63 -16.57
N LEU A 284 18.96 13.91 -16.03
CA LEU A 284 17.69 13.69 -16.71
C LEU A 284 16.87 14.97 -16.93
N GLY A 285 17.33 16.10 -16.39
CA GLY A 285 16.61 17.38 -16.46
C GLY A 285 15.37 17.46 -15.56
N SER A 286 15.09 16.46 -14.73
CA SER A 286 13.94 16.41 -13.82
C SER A 286 14.31 15.74 -12.51
N GLY A 287 13.95 16.33 -11.39
CA GLY A 287 14.15 15.75 -10.05
C GLY A 287 13.08 14.74 -9.63
N ALA A 288 12.20 14.32 -10.55
CA ALA A 288 11.16 13.33 -10.31
C ALA A 288 11.42 12.04 -11.12
N THR A 289 10.83 10.93 -10.68
CA THR A 289 10.91 9.65 -11.43
C THR A 289 10.38 9.80 -12.85
N SER A 290 11.09 9.24 -13.83
CA SER A 290 10.73 9.29 -15.24
C SER A 290 9.76 8.21 -15.67
N ASN A 291 9.54 7.18 -14.84
CA ASN A 291 8.75 5.99 -15.14
C ASN A 291 7.56 5.84 -14.22
N SER A 292 6.52 5.18 -14.71
CA SER A 292 5.40 4.74 -13.88
C SER A 292 5.72 3.42 -13.18
N TYR A 293 4.94 3.04 -12.16
CA TYR A 293 5.10 1.74 -11.49
C TYR A 293 4.73 0.55 -12.40
N ILE A 294 3.95 0.79 -13.48
CA ILE A 294 3.60 -0.25 -14.45
C ILE A 294 4.83 -0.64 -15.28
N ASP A 295 5.70 0.31 -15.56
CA ASP A 295 6.91 0.09 -16.36
C ASP A 295 7.88 -0.91 -15.73
N TYR A 296 7.79 -1.14 -14.41
CA TYR A 296 8.55 -2.21 -13.75
C TYR A 296 8.22 -3.60 -14.32
N GLU A 297 7.00 -3.78 -14.82
CA GLU A 297 6.54 -5.04 -15.39
C GLU A 297 6.94 -5.23 -16.87
N GLU A 298 7.65 -4.27 -17.45
CA GLU A 298 8.06 -4.25 -18.87
C GLU A 298 9.57 -4.06 -19.05
N ALA A 299 10.32 -4.11 -17.94
CA ALA A 299 11.71 -3.69 -17.94
C ALA A 299 12.73 -4.73 -18.46
N GLY A 300 12.36 -6.00 -18.55
CA GLY A 300 13.27 -7.11 -18.86
C GLY A 300 14.29 -7.41 -17.77
N CYS A 301 14.83 -6.40 -17.10
CA CYS A 301 15.70 -6.51 -15.94
C CYS A 301 15.48 -5.36 -14.97
N LEU A 302 15.26 -5.70 -13.70
CA LEU A 302 15.13 -4.76 -12.60
C LEU A 302 16.41 -4.72 -11.77
N VAL A 303 16.85 -3.53 -11.38
CA VAL A 303 17.98 -3.34 -10.46
C VAL A 303 17.52 -2.55 -9.26
N ILE A 304 17.55 -3.14 -8.06
CA ILE A 304 17.18 -2.49 -6.79
C ILE A 304 18.46 -2.18 -6.03
N ILE A 305 18.73 -0.89 -5.79
CA ILE A 305 19.95 -0.43 -5.13
C ILE A 305 19.59 0.30 -3.84
N GLY A 306 20.12 -0.17 -2.68
CA GLY A 306 20.02 0.49 -1.38
C GLY A 306 18.59 0.68 -0.86
N SER A 307 17.61 0.03 -1.46
CA SER A 307 16.19 0.17 -1.13
C SER A 307 15.62 -1.12 -0.54
N ASP A 308 14.84 -1.00 0.51
CA ASP A 308 13.97 -2.06 1.03
C ASP A 308 12.52 -1.74 0.61
N ALA A 309 12.21 -2.05 -0.64
CA ALA A 309 10.94 -1.69 -1.25
C ALA A 309 9.73 -2.34 -0.54
N ASN A 310 9.89 -3.56 0.00
CA ASN A 310 8.81 -4.23 0.74
C ASN A 310 8.38 -3.45 1.99
N SER A 311 9.36 -2.89 2.73
CA SER A 311 9.08 -2.12 3.94
C SER A 311 8.63 -0.68 3.65
N ASN A 312 9.25 -0.04 2.66
CA ASN A 312 9.07 1.39 2.41
C ASN A 312 7.96 1.70 1.39
N HIS A 313 7.85 0.88 0.34
CA HIS A 313 6.92 1.08 -0.79
C HIS A 313 6.25 -0.26 -1.17
N PRO A 314 5.45 -0.89 -0.27
CA PRO A 314 5.00 -2.28 -0.46
C PRO A 314 4.24 -2.54 -1.76
N VAL A 315 3.45 -1.56 -2.22
CA VAL A 315 2.70 -1.67 -3.48
C VAL A 315 3.62 -1.63 -4.71
N ALA A 316 4.67 -0.80 -4.69
CA ALA A 316 5.70 -0.83 -5.73
C ALA A 316 6.47 -2.15 -5.73
N ALA A 317 6.83 -2.66 -4.54
CA ALA A 317 7.49 -3.96 -4.40
C ALA A 317 6.63 -5.13 -4.94
N SER A 318 5.31 -5.05 -4.79
CA SER A 318 4.37 -6.02 -5.34
C SER A 318 4.44 -6.06 -6.88
N ARG A 319 4.60 -4.90 -7.54
CA ARG A 319 4.84 -4.81 -8.99
C ARG A 319 6.16 -5.45 -9.40
N MET A 320 7.22 -5.18 -8.65
CA MET A 320 8.54 -5.79 -8.89
C MET A 320 8.49 -7.32 -8.76
N ARG A 321 7.81 -7.84 -7.72
CA ARG A 321 7.61 -9.29 -7.57
C ARG A 321 6.81 -9.88 -8.74
N ARG A 322 5.78 -9.18 -9.20
CA ARG A 322 4.98 -9.58 -10.34
C ARG A 322 5.82 -9.70 -11.61
N ALA A 323 6.66 -8.70 -11.88
CA ALA A 323 7.60 -8.72 -13.01
C ALA A 323 8.47 -10.00 -13.01
N VAL A 324 9.04 -10.34 -11.86
CA VAL A 324 9.91 -11.52 -11.72
C VAL A 324 9.10 -12.82 -11.77
N VAL A 325 8.02 -12.93 -10.99
CA VAL A 325 7.31 -14.21 -10.80
C VAL A 325 6.42 -14.58 -11.99
N GLU A 326 5.67 -13.60 -12.53
CA GLU A 326 4.74 -13.88 -13.65
C GLU A 326 5.39 -13.72 -15.01
N LYS A 327 6.24 -12.69 -15.18
CA LYS A 327 6.81 -12.36 -16.50
C LYS A 327 8.22 -12.93 -16.71
N GLY A 328 8.85 -13.45 -15.64
CA GLY A 328 10.19 -14.04 -15.70
C GLY A 328 11.30 -13.01 -15.91
N GLU A 329 11.07 -11.76 -15.55
CA GLU A 329 12.07 -10.71 -15.66
C GLU A 329 13.22 -10.94 -14.69
N LYS A 330 14.39 -10.45 -15.05
CA LYS A 330 15.59 -10.57 -14.22
C LYS A 330 15.59 -9.54 -13.09
N LEU A 331 16.11 -9.94 -11.94
CA LEU A 331 16.23 -9.07 -10.78
C LEU A 331 17.65 -9.11 -10.20
N ILE A 332 18.26 -7.93 -10.09
CA ILE A 332 19.51 -7.72 -9.39
C ILE A 332 19.23 -6.87 -8.15
N VAL A 333 19.63 -7.36 -6.98
CA VAL A 333 19.54 -6.61 -5.73
C VAL A 333 20.96 -6.22 -5.28
N ILE A 334 21.16 -4.93 -5.05
CA ILE A 334 22.42 -4.37 -4.53
C ILE A 334 22.10 -3.78 -3.16
N ASN A 335 22.39 -4.54 -2.09
CA ASN A 335 22.09 -4.12 -0.73
C ASN A 335 23.03 -4.80 0.28
N PRO A 336 23.66 -4.05 1.19
CA PRO A 336 24.53 -4.63 2.22
C PRO A 336 23.77 -5.55 3.19
N ARG A 337 22.47 -5.34 3.36
CA ARG A 337 21.56 -6.15 4.18
C ARG A 337 20.71 -7.06 3.29
N ARG A 338 20.49 -8.31 3.72
CA ARG A 338 19.48 -9.16 3.09
C ARG A 338 18.09 -8.55 3.35
N ILE A 339 17.38 -8.27 2.28
CA ILE A 339 16.00 -7.80 2.24
C ILE A 339 15.12 -8.84 1.57
N ASP A 340 13.81 -8.79 1.73
CA ASP A 340 12.88 -9.78 1.17
C ASP A 340 13.00 -9.94 -0.35
N MET A 341 13.31 -8.86 -1.06
CA MET A 341 13.51 -8.91 -2.52
C MET A 341 14.70 -9.77 -2.94
N CYS A 342 15.64 -10.08 -2.03
CA CYS A 342 16.75 -11.00 -2.31
C CYS A 342 16.27 -12.44 -2.56
N ASP A 343 15.09 -12.82 -2.08
CA ASP A 343 14.53 -14.16 -2.28
C ASP A 343 13.98 -14.36 -3.69
N TYR A 344 13.77 -13.27 -4.43
CA TYR A 344 13.33 -13.24 -5.82
C TYR A 344 14.46 -12.91 -6.79
N ALA A 345 15.64 -12.50 -6.29
CA ALA A 345 16.74 -11.99 -7.10
C ALA A 345 17.54 -13.12 -7.79
N ASP A 346 17.84 -12.93 -9.09
CA ASP A 346 18.85 -13.75 -9.79
C ASP A 346 20.26 -13.49 -9.24
N ILE A 347 20.53 -12.23 -8.84
CA ILE A 347 21.83 -11.81 -8.31
C ILE A 347 21.63 -10.89 -7.11
N TRP A 348 22.27 -11.22 -6.00
CA TRP A 348 22.39 -10.33 -4.85
C TRP A 348 23.84 -9.92 -4.65
N LEU A 349 24.12 -8.63 -4.87
CA LEU A 349 25.42 -8.01 -4.60
C LEU A 349 25.39 -7.35 -3.23
N ARG A 350 26.42 -7.64 -2.43
CA ARG A 350 26.53 -7.17 -1.04
C ARG A 350 27.73 -6.24 -0.86
N PRO A 351 27.65 -4.96 -1.31
CA PRO A 351 28.76 -4.04 -1.17
C PRO A 351 28.96 -3.65 0.31
N ARG A 352 30.18 -3.25 0.65
CA ARG A 352 30.42 -2.59 1.92
C ARG A 352 29.79 -1.20 1.89
N PRO A 353 29.19 -0.70 2.97
CA PRO A 353 28.68 0.67 3.01
C PRO A 353 29.74 1.68 2.55
N GLY A 354 29.34 2.61 1.68
CA GLY A 354 30.23 3.62 1.08
C GLY A 354 31.00 3.16 -0.17
N THR A 355 30.73 1.97 -0.71
CA THR A 355 31.41 1.47 -1.93
C THR A 355 30.49 1.38 -3.15
N ASP A 356 29.30 1.95 -3.09
CA ASP A 356 28.30 1.88 -4.17
C ASP A 356 28.82 2.49 -5.46
N VAL A 357 29.48 3.65 -5.40
CA VAL A 357 30.07 4.34 -6.56
C VAL A 357 31.13 3.46 -7.23
N ALA A 358 32.01 2.82 -6.45
CA ALA A 358 33.05 1.96 -7.00
C ALA A 358 32.44 0.72 -7.68
N LEU A 359 31.38 0.15 -7.10
CA LEU A 359 30.66 -0.97 -7.71
C LEU A 359 30.00 -0.57 -9.03
N LEU A 360 29.29 0.56 -9.06
CA LEU A 360 28.58 1.03 -10.26
C LEU A 360 29.55 1.42 -11.37
N ASN A 361 30.65 2.10 -11.05
CA ASN A 361 31.72 2.40 -12.01
C ASN A 361 32.38 1.12 -12.53
N GLY A 362 32.57 0.12 -11.66
CA GLY A 362 33.06 -1.20 -12.08
C GLY A 362 32.15 -1.90 -13.07
N ILE A 363 30.83 -1.86 -12.85
CA ILE A 363 29.85 -2.41 -13.79
C ILE A 363 29.91 -1.66 -15.12
N ALA A 364 29.92 -0.32 -15.10
CA ALA A 364 30.04 0.51 -16.30
C ALA A 364 31.34 0.23 -17.07
N ASN A 365 32.46 0.09 -16.37
CA ASN A 365 33.75 -0.24 -16.96
C ASN A 365 33.72 -1.61 -17.70
N VAL A 366 33.10 -2.62 -17.11
CA VAL A 366 32.92 -3.94 -17.76
C VAL A 366 32.09 -3.79 -19.03
N ILE A 367 30.94 -3.09 -18.97
CA ILE A 367 30.05 -2.89 -20.12
C ILE A 367 30.79 -2.22 -21.27
N ILE A 368 31.60 -1.19 -20.98
CA ILE A 368 32.35 -0.45 -21.97
C ILE A 368 33.48 -1.29 -22.57
N ASN A 369 34.27 -2.00 -21.74
CA ASN A 369 35.38 -2.80 -22.19
C ASN A 369 34.96 -4.04 -23.01
N GLU A 370 33.79 -4.61 -22.71
CA GLU A 370 33.21 -5.71 -23.47
C GLU A 370 32.46 -5.24 -24.73
N GLY A 371 32.26 -3.94 -24.91
CA GLY A 371 31.59 -3.36 -26.08
C GLY A 371 30.13 -3.72 -26.21
N ILE A 372 29.43 -3.92 -25.07
CA ILE A 372 28.02 -4.32 -25.01
C ILE A 372 27.07 -3.16 -24.76
N GLN A 373 27.59 -1.92 -24.71
CA GLN A 373 26.77 -0.71 -24.60
C GLN A 373 25.93 -0.46 -25.87
N ASP A 374 24.75 0.10 -25.70
CA ASP A 374 23.87 0.50 -26.81
C ASP A 374 24.34 1.85 -27.39
N HIS A 375 25.19 1.80 -28.43
CA HIS A 375 25.64 2.97 -29.12
C HIS A 375 24.51 3.76 -29.77
N GLY A 376 23.46 3.08 -30.27
CA GLY A 376 22.31 3.78 -30.86
C GLY A 376 21.54 4.62 -29.84
N PHE A 377 21.40 4.13 -28.61
CA PHE A 377 20.84 4.92 -27.52
C PHE A 377 21.78 6.08 -27.12
N ILE A 378 23.05 5.77 -26.93
CA ILE A 378 24.06 6.76 -26.50
C ILE A 378 24.10 7.94 -27.44
N ASP A 379 24.28 7.68 -28.75
CA ASP A 379 24.44 8.71 -29.79
C ASP A 379 23.17 9.60 -29.95
N ASN A 380 22.01 9.05 -29.72
CA ASN A 380 20.74 9.74 -29.93
C ASN A 380 20.11 10.34 -28.66
N ARG A 381 20.53 9.91 -27.48
CA ARG A 381 19.83 10.19 -26.22
C ARG A 381 20.71 10.73 -25.09
N THR A 382 22.04 10.80 -25.29
CA THR A 382 22.96 11.26 -24.24
C THR A 382 23.88 12.34 -24.76
N GLU A 383 24.46 13.11 -23.83
CA GLU A 383 25.48 14.11 -24.05
C GLU A 383 26.68 13.80 -23.17
N GLY A 384 27.91 14.14 -23.62
CA GLY A 384 29.14 14.05 -22.83
C GLY A 384 29.62 12.63 -22.56
N TYR A 385 29.18 11.64 -23.35
CA TYR A 385 29.53 10.23 -23.14
C TYR A 385 31.06 10.00 -23.24
N ASP A 386 31.72 10.59 -24.22
CA ASP A 386 33.16 10.39 -24.42
C ASP A 386 33.99 10.96 -23.25
N ASP A 387 33.65 12.15 -22.77
CA ASP A 387 34.28 12.75 -21.59
C ASP A 387 34.03 11.95 -20.32
N TRP A 388 32.82 11.40 -20.17
CA TRP A 388 32.45 10.57 -19.02
C TRP A 388 33.14 9.19 -19.03
N LYS A 389 33.39 8.64 -20.21
CA LYS A 389 34.02 7.33 -20.41
C LYS A 389 35.50 7.32 -20.00
N GLU A 390 36.26 8.45 -20.16
CA GLU A 390 37.65 8.61 -19.74
C GLU A 390 37.78 8.52 -18.20
#